data_4b675f059bc7a907c271a37d335e9d76
#
_entry.id   4b675f059bc7a907c271a37d335e9d76
#
_cell.length_a   1.000
_cell.length_b   1.000
_cell.length_c   1.000
_cell.angle_alpha   90.00
_cell.angle_beta   90.00
_cell.angle_gamma   90.00
#
_symmetry.space_group_name_H-M   'P 1'
#
loop_
_entity.id
_entity.type
_entity.pdbx_description
1 polymer ?
#
loop_
_entity_poly.entity_id
_entity_poly.type
_entity_poly.pdbx_seq_one_letter_code
_entity_poly.pdbx_strand_id
1 'polypeptide(L)'
;DKFIGNAYRLEYGISMDKLHRGSNFGRIILETPYETLSYEVVVEKDICRDEEHRANEKEFNGILKDYLKYEGDKMSLEDWTEASIKKISHLREGDERNEFYLLAQAHICILGNRMDEAKWLLESYNYNRFAIGKDVELSSYYLYLTTKLSNDSIGQRRVAEELSRSFMKHPDSWRILCMLIEVDSEYKIYSERLNVLEKQFMEYKSHSLWFYLQAFRCFKEKSSSLKKLGQFEVQVLLFGVKYKLMTKELALYTANLASQMKNFDKHLYNVLVKCYEMYDEAMILTSI
;
A
#
# COMPACT_ATOMS: atom_id res chain seq x y z
N ASP A 1 27.64 4.10 28.13
CA ASP A 1 27.98 4.59 26.79
C ASP A 1 29.45 5.01 26.78
N LYS A 2 30.24 4.35 25.95
CA LYS A 2 31.67 4.69 25.81
C LYS A 2 31.79 5.82 24.79
N PHE A 3 32.22 6.99 25.27
CA PHE A 3 32.61 8.12 24.43
C PHE A 3 33.83 7.72 23.55
N ILE A 4 33.64 7.70 22.26
CA ILE A 4 34.73 7.49 21.30
C ILE A 4 34.79 8.73 20.39
N GLY A 5 35.62 9.70 20.76
CA GLY A 5 35.92 10.89 19.96
C GLY A 5 35.12 12.15 20.36
N ASN A 6 35.51 13.29 19.78
CA ASN A 6 34.92 14.61 20.05
C ASN A 6 33.82 15.03 19.08
N ALA A 7 33.24 14.08 18.34
CA ALA A 7 32.20 14.34 17.34
C ALA A 7 30.96 13.49 17.62
N TYR A 8 29.79 14.14 17.65
CA TYR A 8 28.50 13.49 17.79
C TYR A 8 27.65 13.77 16.57
N ARG A 9 26.92 12.76 16.11
CA ARG A 9 25.92 12.90 15.08
C ARG A 9 24.54 12.83 15.73
N LEU A 10 23.79 13.92 15.62
CA LEU A 10 22.39 13.98 16.03
C LEU A 10 21.51 13.85 14.80
N GLU A 11 20.62 12.86 14.78
CA GLU A 11 19.60 12.70 13.75
C GLU A 11 18.24 13.12 14.36
N TYR A 12 17.53 13.97 13.64
CA TYR A 12 16.20 14.42 14.05
C TYR A 12 15.24 14.38 12.87
N GLY A 13 13.98 14.08 13.16
CA GLY A 13 12.90 14.08 12.17
C GLY A 13 11.93 15.24 12.40
N ILE A 14 11.36 15.76 11.33
CA ILE A 14 10.37 16.83 11.39
C ILE A 14 9.05 16.27 10.87
N SER A 15 7.99 16.35 11.72
CA SER A 15 6.62 15.99 11.34
C SER A 15 6.01 17.08 10.47
N MET A 16 5.97 16.88 9.17
CA MET A 16 5.48 17.86 8.19
C MET A 16 3.99 18.22 8.38
N ASP A 17 3.19 17.32 8.93
CA ASP A 17 1.77 17.51 9.25
C ASP A 17 1.54 18.50 10.40
N LYS A 18 2.53 18.69 11.27
CA LYS A 18 2.48 19.63 12.42
C LYS A 18 3.00 21.02 12.08
N LEU A 19 3.57 21.22 10.90
CA LEU A 19 4.09 22.51 10.48
C LEU A 19 2.99 23.43 9.98
N HIS A 20 3.08 24.73 10.32
CA HIS A 20 2.28 25.78 9.71
C HIS A 20 2.75 26.09 8.28
N ARG A 21 1.87 26.66 7.46
CA ARG A 21 2.24 27.15 6.13
C ARG A 21 3.24 28.30 6.24
N GLY A 22 4.27 28.31 5.40
CA GLY A 22 5.35 29.28 5.44
C GLY A 22 6.50 28.85 6.35
N SER A 23 7.19 29.82 6.91
CA SER A 23 8.37 29.59 7.76
C SER A 23 7.99 29.14 9.16
N ASN A 24 8.52 28.00 9.55
CA ASN A 24 8.37 27.42 10.91
C ASN A 24 9.72 27.49 11.62
N PHE A 25 9.72 28.00 12.83
CA PHE A 25 10.91 28.19 13.64
C PHE A 25 10.93 27.19 14.77
N GLY A 26 12.03 26.52 14.93
CA GLY A 26 12.29 25.58 16.01
C GLY A 26 13.66 25.80 16.62
N ARG A 27 13.88 25.24 17.80
CA ARG A 27 15.16 25.29 18.47
C ARG A 27 15.50 23.92 19.04
N ILE A 28 16.69 23.43 18.73
CA ILE A 28 17.26 22.22 19.33
C ILE A 28 18.21 22.70 20.43
N ILE A 29 17.95 22.29 21.66
CA ILE A 29 18.78 22.61 22.83
C ILE A 29 19.50 21.33 23.23
N LEU A 30 20.82 21.38 23.25
CA LEU A 30 21.68 20.30 23.74
C LEU A 30 22.29 20.74 25.07
N GLU A 31 21.86 20.09 26.14
CA GLU A 31 22.40 20.34 27.48
C GLU A 31 23.50 19.32 27.77
N THR A 32 24.67 19.82 28.07
CA THR A 32 25.79 19.02 28.55
C THR A 32 26.14 19.44 29.99
N PRO A 33 26.90 18.65 30.76
CA PRO A 33 27.36 19.05 32.09
C PRO A 33 28.24 20.31 32.10
N TYR A 34 28.71 20.74 30.94
CA TYR A 34 29.66 21.85 30.82
C TYR A 34 29.10 23.09 30.13
N GLU A 35 28.12 22.87 29.20
CA GLU A 35 27.53 23.97 28.42
C GLU A 35 26.17 23.58 27.83
N THR A 36 25.40 24.60 27.50
CA THR A 36 24.15 24.47 26.75
C THR A 36 24.35 25.01 25.34
N LEU A 37 24.20 24.15 24.33
CA LEU A 37 24.25 24.54 22.93
C LEU A 37 22.83 24.69 22.39
N SER A 38 22.60 25.75 21.64
CA SER A 38 21.29 26.04 21.04
C SER A 38 21.45 26.21 19.53
N TYR A 39 20.69 25.41 18.76
CA TYR A 39 20.64 25.49 17.30
C TYR A 39 19.25 25.91 16.86
N GLU A 40 19.17 26.98 16.09
CA GLU A 40 17.92 27.40 15.45
C GLU A 40 17.70 26.58 14.18
N VAL A 41 16.48 26.10 14.02
CA VAL A 41 16.04 25.33 12.85
C VAL A 41 14.91 26.11 12.20
N VAL A 42 15.07 26.43 10.92
CA VAL A 42 14.02 27.06 10.12
C VAL A 42 13.59 26.07 9.05
N VAL A 43 12.30 25.78 9.00
CA VAL A 43 11.69 24.91 8.02
C VAL A 43 10.64 25.68 7.23
N GLU A 44 10.84 25.81 5.95
CA GLU A 44 9.84 26.43 5.06
C GLU A 44 8.92 25.35 4.51
N LYS A 45 7.62 25.53 4.75
CA LYS A 45 6.56 24.72 4.15
C LYS A 45 5.98 25.45 2.97
N ASP A 46 6.41 25.07 1.76
CA ASP A 46 5.97 25.67 0.50
C ASP A 46 4.50 25.30 0.21
N ILE A 47 3.65 26.33 0.12
CA ILE A 47 2.21 26.17 -0.09
C ILE A 47 1.93 25.64 -1.49
N CYS A 48 2.63 26.13 -2.49
CA CYS A 48 2.41 25.71 -3.88
C CYS A 48 2.80 24.26 -4.08
N ARG A 49 3.93 23.85 -3.52
CA ARG A 49 4.43 22.45 -3.60
C ARG A 49 3.52 21.46 -2.87
N ASP A 50 2.96 21.87 -1.73
CA ASP A 50 2.00 21.04 -0.97
C ASP A 50 0.68 20.87 -1.73
N GLU A 51 0.18 21.87 -2.42
CA GLU A 51 -1.07 21.79 -3.19
C GLU A 51 -0.89 20.94 -4.45
N GLU A 52 0.21 21.11 -5.17
CA GLU A 52 0.59 20.29 -6.31
C GLU A 52 0.80 18.83 -5.89
N HIS A 53 1.55 18.59 -4.82
CA HIS A 53 1.75 17.24 -4.29
C HIS A 53 0.42 16.56 -3.91
N ARG A 54 -0.50 17.28 -3.25
CA ARG A 54 -1.83 16.76 -2.91
C ARG A 54 -2.69 16.51 -4.15
N ALA A 55 -2.59 17.35 -5.17
CA ALA A 55 -3.29 17.16 -6.43
C ALA A 55 -2.78 15.89 -7.13
N ASN A 56 -1.47 15.71 -7.21
CA ASN A 56 -0.81 14.55 -7.79
C ASN A 56 -1.16 13.26 -7.02
N GLU A 57 -1.12 13.30 -5.69
CA GLU A 57 -1.54 12.18 -4.84
C GLU A 57 -3.02 11.82 -5.05
N LYS A 58 -3.90 12.83 -5.16
CA LYS A 58 -5.32 12.62 -5.43
C LYS A 58 -5.54 11.99 -6.80
N GLU A 59 -4.81 12.43 -7.83
CA GLU A 59 -4.88 11.87 -9.18
C GLU A 59 -4.37 10.43 -9.21
N PHE A 60 -3.23 10.16 -8.58
CA PHE A 60 -2.70 8.79 -8.44
C PHE A 60 -3.66 7.88 -7.67
N ASN A 61 -4.23 8.34 -6.56
CA ASN A 61 -5.27 7.59 -5.83
C ASN A 61 -6.52 7.36 -6.69
N GLY A 62 -6.79 8.24 -7.67
CA GLY A 62 -7.83 8.06 -8.68
C GLY A 62 -7.60 6.83 -9.56
N ILE A 63 -6.35 6.56 -9.95
CA ILE A 63 -5.97 5.35 -10.72
C ILE A 63 -6.31 4.08 -9.93
N LEU A 64 -5.95 4.04 -8.64
CA LEU A 64 -6.24 2.91 -7.77
C LEU A 64 -7.76 2.72 -7.54
N LYS A 65 -8.51 3.81 -7.39
CA LYS A 65 -9.98 3.74 -7.26
C LYS A 65 -10.65 3.21 -8.53
N ASP A 66 -10.14 3.59 -9.70
CA ASP A 66 -10.65 3.08 -10.97
C ASP A 66 -10.28 1.60 -11.16
N TYR A 67 -9.10 1.17 -10.67
CA TYR A 67 -8.76 -0.25 -10.60
C TYR A 67 -9.75 -1.05 -9.75
N LEU A 68 -10.21 -0.49 -8.63
CA LEU A 68 -11.23 -1.13 -7.81
C LEU A 68 -12.60 -1.20 -8.50
N LYS A 69 -12.91 -0.29 -9.44
CA LYS A 69 -14.11 -0.42 -10.29
C LYS A 69 -13.98 -1.57 -11.28
N TYR A 70 -12.77 -1.78 -11.83
CA TYR A 70 -12.48 -2.93 -12.66
C TYR A 70 -12.62 -4.24 -11.85
N GLU A 71 -12.02 -4.33 -10.66
CA GLU A 71 -12.14 -5.50 -9.76
C GLU A 71 -13.61 -5.81 -9.35
N GLY A 72 -14.48 -4.82 -9.40
CA GLY A 72 -15.92 -4.89 -9.12
C GLY A 72 -16.79 -4.98 -10.36
N ASP A 73 -16.25 -5.35 -11.52
CA ASP A 73 -16.98 -5.56 -12.80
C ASP A 73 -17.75 -4.32 -13.30
N LYS A 74 -17.27 -3.09 -12.97
CA LYS A 74 -17.90 -1.82 -13.36
C LYS A 74 -17.15 -1.08 -14.44
N MET A 75 -16.00 -1.56 -14.81
CA MET A 75 -15.12 -0.99 -15.82
C MET A 75 -14.41 -2.14 -16.52
N SER A 76 -14.18 -2.05 -17.82
CA SER A 76 -13.37 -3.03 -18.53
C SER A 76 -11.89 -2.84 -18.20
N LEU A 77 -11.08 -3.90 -18.40
CA LEU A 77 -9.63 -3.80 -18.22
C LEU A 77 -9.02 -2.80 -19.20
N GLU A 78 -9.52 -2.75 -20.42
CA GLU A 78 -9.05 -1.85 -21.47
C GLU A 78 -9.32 -0.39 -21.11
N ASP A 79 -10.57 -0.06 -20.75
CA ASP A 79 -10.95 1.31 -20.33
C ASP A 79 -10.14 1.77 -19.12
N TRP A 80 -9.95 0.88 -18.11
CA TRP A 80 -9.12 1.19 -16.97
C TRP A 80 -7.67 1.47 -17.37
N THR A 81 -7.10 0.62 -18.24
CA THR A 81 -5.70 0.74 -18.66
C THR A 81 -5.47 2.04 -19.41
N GLU A 82 -6.33 2.39 -20.38
CA GLU A 82 -6.21 3.62 -21.15
C GLU A 82 -6.37 4.88 -20.29
N ALA A 83 -7.40 4.90 -19.44
CA ALA A 83 -7.61 6.02 -18.52
C ALA A 83 -6.45 6.20 -17.53
N SER A 84 -5.87 5.08 -17.07
CA SER A 84 -4.76 5.09 -16.12
C SER A 84 -3.45 5.52 -16.76
N ILE A 85 -3.16 5.06 -17.99
CA ILE A 85 -1.98 5.51 -18.74
C ILE A 85 -2.04 7.01 -18.99
N LYS A 86 -3.20 7.55 -19.37
CA LYS A 86 -3.37 8.98 -19.57
C LYS A 86 -3.07 9.78 -18.30
N LYS A 87 -3.60 9.37 -17.15
CA LYS A 87 -3.38 10.03 -15.85
C LYS A 87 -1.91 9.95 -15.42
N ILE A 88 -1.30 8.76 -15.51
CA ILE A 88 0.09 8.58 -15.08
C ILE A 88 1.07 9.32 -16.00
N SER A 89 0.78 9.44 -17.30
CA SER A 89 1.58 10.25 -18.23
C SER A 89 1.52 11.73 -17.85
N HIS A 90 0.35 12.26 -17.52
CA HIS A 90 0.20 13.63 -17.05
C HIS A 90 0.98 13.89 -15.75
N LEU A 91 0.93 12.96 -14.79
CA LEU A 91 1.72 13.05 -13.56
C LEU A 91 3.24 13.04 -13.83
N ARG A 92 3.69 12.26 -14.81
CA ARG A 92 5.10 12.22 -15.23
C ARG A 92 5.56 13.49 -15.93
N GLU A 93 4.72 14.10 -16.75
CA GLU A 93 5.00 15.40 -17.40
C GLU A 93 5.16 16.50 -16.36
N GLY A 94 4.38 16.49 -15.28
CA GLY A 94 4.48 17.43 -14.17
C GLY A 94 5.70 17.20 -13.27
N ASP A 95 6.17 15.96 -13.14
CA ASP A 95 7.31 15.61 -12.30
C ASP A 95 8.18 14.52 -12.97
N GLU A 96 8.94 14.93 -13.99
CA GLU A 96 9.81 14.02 -14.77
C GLU A 96 10.89 13.31 -13.92
N ARG A 97 11.21 13.86 -12.74
CA ARG A 97 12.21 13.28 -11.84
C ARG A 97 11.64 12.21 -10.91
N ASN A 98 10.34 12.05 -10.87
CA ASN A 98 9.67 11.10 -10.00
C ASN A 98 9.69 9.69 -10.63
N GLU A 99 10.69 8.94 -10.28
CA GLU A 99 10.93 7.58 -10.78
C GLU A 99 9.78 6.61 -10.41
N PHE A 100 9.05 6.90 -9.33
CA PHE A 100 7.87 6.13 -8.93
C PHE A 100 6.78 6.14 -10.01
N TYR A 101 6.52 7.27 -10.64
CA TYR A 101 5.48 7.36 -11.68
C TYR A 101 5.82 6.53 -12.93
N LEU A 102 7.10 6.40 -13.25
CA LEU A 102 7.50 5.53 -14.34
C LEU A 102 7.26 4.05 -14.01
N LEU A 103 7.68 3.61 -12.82
CA LEU A 103 7.45 2.24 -12.37
C LEU A 103 5.95 1.96 -12.25
N ALA A 104 5.16 2.93 -11.80
CA ALA A 104 3.70 2.81 -11.75
C ALA A 104 3.09 2.69 -13.15
N GLN A 105 3.62 3.41 -14.15
CA GLN A 105 3.18 3.25 -15.54
C GLN A 105 3.50 1.87 -16.10
N ALA A 106 4.72 1.38 -15.85
CA ALA A 106 5.08 0.01 -16.24
C ALA A 106 4.17 -1.03 -15.57
N HIS A 107 3.81 -0.83 -14.30
CA HIS A 107 2.87 -1.70 -13.60
C HIS A 107 1.46 -1.68 -14.21
N ILE A 108 0.95 -0.49 -14.56
CA ILE A 108 -0.34 -0.35 -15.27
C ILE A 108 -0.30 -1.10 -16.60
N CYS A 109 0.78 -0.97 -17.36
CA CYS A 109 0.97 -1.71 -18.62
C CYS A 109 0.97 -3.23 -18.40
N ILE A 110 1.64 -3.73 -17.35
CA ILE A 110 1.64 -5.16 -16.98
C ILE A 110 0.22 -5.63 -16.66
N LEU A 111 -0.49 -4.92 -15.79
CA LEU A 111 -1.87 -5.26 -15.42
C LEU A 111 -2.84 -5.18 -16.61
N GLY A 112 -2.59 -4.27 -17.56
CA GLY A 112 -3.35 -4.10 -18.79
C GLY A 112 -2.91 -5.03 -19.94
N ASN A 113 -2.05 -6.04 -19.68
CA ASN A 113 -1.50 -6.97 -20.68
C ASN A 113 -0.67 -6.30 -21.80
N ARG A 114 -0.14 -5.09 -21.59
CA ARG A 114 0.74 -4.38 -22.53
C ARG A 114 2.21 -4.66 -22.18
N MET A 115 2.63 -5.93 -22.32
CA MET A 115 3.93 -6.41 -21.83
C MET A 115 5.12 -5.76 -22.55
N ASP A 116 5.03 -5.49 -23.86
CA ASP A 116 6.11 -4.85 -24.64
C ASP A 116 6.34 -3.40 -24.21
N GLU A 117 5.27 -2.65 -23.94
CA GLU A 117 5.36 -1.28 -23.42
C GLU A 117 5.99 -1.27 -22.02
N ALA A 118 5.56 -2.20 -21.15
CA ALA A 118 6.11 -2.34 -19.82
C ALA A 118 7.62 -2.65 -19.87
N LYS A 119 8.02 -3.57 -20.74
CA LYS A 119 9.42 -3.94 -20.95
C LYS A 119 10.26 -2.75 -21.39
N TRP A 120 9.78 -2.02 -22.42
CA TRP A 120 10.44 -0.81 -22.90
C TRP A 120 10.61 0.25 -21.79
N LEU A 121 9.58 0.47 -20.99
CA LEU A 121 9.63 1.39 -19.87
C LEU A 121 10.69 0.98 -18.83
N LEU A 122 10.79 -0.30 -18.49
CA LEU A 122 11.76 -0.80 -17.51
C LEU A 122 13.20 -0.84 -18.07
N GLU A 123 13.37 -1.15 -19.35
CA GLU A 123 14.68 -1.15 -20.02
C GLU A 123 15.26 0.27 -20.18
N SER A 124 14.41 1.29 -20.27
CA SER A 124 14.86 2.69 -20.33
C SER A 124 15.48 3.17 -19.00
N TYR A 125 15.37 2.39 -17.94
CA TYR A 125 15.88 2.70 -16.60
C TYR A 125 17.03 1.78 -16.19
N ASN A 126 18.07 2.40 -15.66
CA ASN A 126 19.20 1.67 -15.12
C ASN A 126 18.93 1.28 -13.66
N TYR A 127 18.72 -0.01 -13.40
CA TYR A 127 18.54 -0.56 -12.05
C TYR A 127 19.60 -0.08 -11.05
N ASN A 128 20.86 0.07 -11.48
CA ASN A 128 21.92 0.56 -10.59
C ASN A 128 21.63 1.95 -10.01
N ARG A 129 20.81 2.74 -10.68
CA ARG A 129 20.37 4.05 -10.18
C ARG A 129 19.52 3.90 -8.92
N PHE A 130 18.63 2.92 -8.88
CA PHE A 130 17.80 2.63 -7.70
C PHE A 130 18.56 1.89 -6.61
N ALA A 131 19.35 0.87 -6.98
CA ALA A 131 20.13 0.06 -6.04
C ALA A 131 21.18 0.86 -5.29
N ILE A 132 21.82 1.83 -5.96
CA ILE A 132 22.81 2.74 -5.38
C ILE A 132 22.14 3.96 -4.74
N GLY A 133 20.93 4.30 -5.16
CA GLY A 133 20.24 5.56 -4.87
C GLY A 133 19.56 5.66 -3.51
N LYS A 134 19.66 4.70 -2.63
CA LYS A 134 19.10 4.77 -1.25
C LYS A 134 17.59 4.57 -1.11
N ASP A 135 16.81 4.46 -2.17
CA ASP A 135 15.38 4.19 -2.08
C ASP A 135 15.10 2.69 -2.22
N VAL A 136 14.96 2.05 -1.06
CA VAL A 136 14.72 0.60 -0.98
C VAL A 136 13.34 0.23 -1.54
N GLU A 137 12.33 1.10 -1.41
CA GLU A 137 11.00 0.83 -1.94
C GLU A 137 11.00 0.87 -3.48
N LEU A 138 11.64 1.86 -4.10
CA LEU A 138 11.74 1.95 -5.55
C LEU A 138 12.56 0.78 -6.15
N SER A 139 13.69 0.43 -5.54
CA SER A 139 14.48 -0.72 -6.00
C SER A 139 13.70 -2.04 -5.86
N SER A 140 12.99 -2.23 -4.78
CA SER A 140 12.11 -3.38 -4.57
C SER A 140 10.98 -3.40 -5.60
N TYR A 141 10.39 -2.26 -5.91
CA TYR A 141 9.32 -2.15 -6.90
C TYR A 141 9.81 -2.49 -8.31
N TYR A 142 10.98 -1.99 -8.70
CA TYR A 142 11.60 -2.36 -9.97
C TYR A 142 11.81 -3.88 -10.08
N LEU A 143 12.44 -4.49 -9.06
CA LEU A 143 12.68 -5.95 -9.02
C LEU A 143 11.36 -6.75 -9.11
N TYR A 144 10.35 -6.33 -8.35
CA TYR A 144 9.02 -6.94 -8.44
C TYR A 144 8.45 -6.90 -9.87
N LEU A 145 8.50 -5.75 -10.55
CA LEU A 145 7.99 -5.60 -11.90
C LEU A 145 8.74 -6.48 -12.92
N THR A 146 10.06 -6.65 -12.75
CA THR A 146 10.83 -7.55 -13.63
C THR A 146 10.36 -9.00 -13.54
N THR A 147 9.89 -9.45 -12.37
CA THR A 147 9.34 -10.81 -12.23
C THR A 147 8.05 -11.02 -13.00
N LYS A 148 7.28 -9.94 -13.24
CA LYS A 148 6.02 -10.02 -14.00
C LYS A 148 6.25 -10.11 -15.50
N LEU A 149 7.43 -9.69 -15.98
CA LEU A 149 7.82 -9.76 -17.39
C LEU A 149 8.57 -11.04 -17.75
N SER A 150 8.99 -11.82 -16.77
CA SER A 150 9.78 -13.03 -16.96
C SER A 150 9.07 -14.25 -16.39
N ASN A 151 9.09 -15.35 -17.12
CA ASN A 151 8.66 -16.66 -16.65
C ASN A 151 9.81 -17.47 -16.00
N ASP A 152 10.93 -16.80 -15.68
CA ASP A 152 12.08 -17.43 -15.04
C ASP A 152 11.82 -17.67 -13.54
N SER A 153 11.54 -18.92 -13.18
CA SER A 153 11.28 -19.32 -11.79
C SER A 153 12.51 -19.14 -10.87
N ILE A 154 13.72 -19.25 -11.41
CA ILE A 154 14.95 -19.04 -10.63
C ILE A 154 15.12 -17.55 -10.33
N GLY A 155 14.91 -16.70 -11.33
CA GLY A 155 14.91 -15.25 -11.16
C GLY A 155 13.85 -14.78 -10.17
N GLN A 156 12.62 -15.30 -10.28
CA GLN A 156 11.54 -15.00 -9.34
C GLN A 156 11.91 -15.35 -7.88
N ARG A 157 12.52 -16.51 -7.66
CA ARG A 157 12.98 -16.91 -6.33
C ARG A 157 14.05 -15.97 -5.77
N ARG A 158 15.03 -15.58 -6.58
CA ARG A 158 16.07 -14.62 -6.18
C ARG A 158 15.47 -13.26 -5.80
N VAL A 159 14.48 -12.79 -6.56
CA VAL A 159 13.78 -11.54 -6.25
C VAL A 159 12.98 -11.69 -4.95
N ALA A 160 12.29 -12.81 -4.72
CA ALA A 160 11.60 -13.07 -3.46
C ALA A 160 12.56 -13.01 -2.26
N GLU A 161 13.74 -13.62 -2.37
CA GLU A 161 14.77 -13.56 -1.32
C GLU A 161 15.28 -12.13 -1.08
N GLU A 162 15.40 -11.31 -2.12
CA GLU A 162 15.83 -9.91 -2.00
C GLU A 162 14.74 -9.05 -1.37
N LEU A 163 13.49 -9.21 -1.81
CA LEU A 163 12.33 -8.54 -1.20
C LEU A 163 12.17 -8.92 0.28
N SER A 164 12.39 -10.19 0.63
CA SER A 164 12.35 -10.65 2.01
C SER A 164 13.43 -9.99 2.87
N ARG A 165 14.67 -9.89 2.35
CA ARG A 165 15.76 -9.16 3.03
C ARG A 165 15.46 -7.68 3.19
N SER A 166 14.89 -7.05 2.17
CA SER A 166 14.46 -5.65 2.20
C SER A 166 13.35 -5.43 3.23
N PHE A 167 12.36 -6.31 3.27
CA PHE A 167 11.28 -6.25 4.25
C PHE A 167 11.78 -6.46 5.70
N MET A 168 12.71 -7.37 5.92
CA MET A 168 13.31 -7.54 7.25
C MET A 168 14.02 -6.28 7.78
N LYS A 169 14.58 -5.46 6.88
CA LYS A 169 15.21 -4.19 7.23
C LYS A 169 14.21 -3.04 7.38
N HIS A 170 13.10 -3.09 6.66
CA HIS A 170 12.04 -2.08 6.62
C HIS A 170 10.67 -2.73 6.87
N PRO A 171 10.44 -3.27 8.08
CA PRO A 171 9.22 -4.03 8.37
C PRO A 171 7.95 -3.16 8.42
N ASP A 172 8.09 -1.85 8.46
CA ASP A 172 7.02 -0.87 8.36
C ASP A 172 6.54 -0.61 6.92
N SER A 173 7.32 -1.03 5.91
CA SER A 173 6.93 -0.83 4.51
C SER A 173 5.88 -1.84 4.05
N TRP A 174 4.61 -1.44 4.07
CA TRP A 174 3.52 -2.23 3.48
C TRP A 174 3.69 -2.43 1.97
N ARG A 175 4.40 -1.53 1.28
CA ARG A 175 4.66 -1.64 -0.17
C ARG A 175 5.55 -2.84 -0.47
N ILE A 176 6.68 -2.95 0.24
CA ILE A 176 7.58 -4.11 0.07
C ILE A 176 6.85 -5.40 0.45
N LEU A 177 6.05 -5.40 1.53
CA LEU A 177 5.25 -6.55 1.91
C LEU A 177 4.28 -6.98 0.82
N CYS A 178 3.53 -6.05 0.21
CA CYS A 178 2.59 -6.39 -0.87
C CYS A 178 3.29 -6.99 -2.10
N MET A 179 4.49 -6.48 -2.45
CA MET A 179 5.30 -7.05 -3.53
C MET A 179 5.80 -8.46 -3.17
N LEU A 180 6.29 -8.66 -1.96
CA LEU A 180 6.75 -9.96 -1.46
C LEU A 180 5.63 -11.01 -1.49
N ILE A 181 4.44 -10.67 -1.02
CA ILE A 181 3.25 -11.53 -1.02
C ILE A 181 2.91 -12.05 -2.43
N GLU A 182 3.13 -11.25 -3.46
CA GLU A 182 2.82 -11.63 -4.83
C GLU A 182 3.91 -12.48 -5.52
N VAL A 183 5.14 -12.44 -5.03
CA VAL A 183 6.28 -13.13 -5.64
C VAL A 183 6.65 -14.40 -4.89
N ASP A 184 6.61 -14.38 -3.56
CA ASP A 184 7.02 -15.51 -2.74
C ASP A 184 5.93 -16.59 -2.68
N SER A 185 6.34 -17.83 -2.96
CA SER A 185 5.47 -19.00 -2.96
C SER A 185 4.87 -19.34 -1.58
N GLU A 186 5.50 -18.93 -0.49
CA GLU A 186 4.99 -19.12 0.85
C GLU A 186 3.63 -18.43 1.04
N TYR A 187 3.46 -17.24 0.48
CA TYR A 187 2.23 -16.46 0.58
C TYR A 187 1.15 -16.86 -0.44
N LYS A 188 1.32 -17.96 -1.18
CA LYS A 188 0.22 -18.61 -1.90
C LYS A 188 -0.77 -19.28 -0.94
N ILE A 189 -0.33 -19.53 0.30
CA ILE A 189 -1.17 -20.03 1.39
C ILE A 189 -1.90 -18.84 2.01
N TYR A 190 -3.24 -18.81 1.91
CA TYR A 190 -4.05 -17.68 2.40
C TYR A 190 -3.85 -17.38 3.88
N SER A 191 -3.69 -18.39 4.73
CA SER A 191 -3.43 -18.19 6.17
C SER A 191 -2.13 -17.43 6.40
N GLU A 192 -1.05 -17.78 5.72
CA GLU A 192 0.25 -17.12 5.87
C GLU A 192 0.18 -15.67 5.35
N ARG A 193 -0.46 -15.47 4.20
CA ARG A 193 -0.71 -14.13 3.65
C ARG A 193 -1.52 -13.26 4.61
N LEU A 194 -2.62 -13.77 5.15
CA LEU A 194 -3.49 -13.02 6.06
C LEU A 194 -2.80 -12.74 7.39
N ASN A 195 -2.02 -13.69 7.94
CA ASN A 195 -1.29 -13.49 9.18
C ASN A 195 -0.28 -12.34 9.08
N VAL A 196 0.51 -12.27 7.99
CA VAL A 196 1.49 -11.20 7.81
C VAL A 196 0.82 -9.85 7.56
N LEU A 197 -0.30 -9.81 6.84
CA LEU A 197 -1.07 -8.59 6.61
C LEU A 197 -1.75 -8.11 7.92
N GLU A 198 -2.32 -9.02 8.72
CA GLU A 198 -2.87 -8.66 10.02
C GLU A 198 -1.80 -8.09 10.95
N LYS A 199 -0.61 -8.72 11.01
CA LYS A 199 0.52 -8.21 11.77
C LYS A 199 0.91 -6.80 11.33
N GLN A 200 1.05 -6.58 10.02
CA GLN A 200 1.36 -5.26 9.45
C GLN A 200 0.32 -4.19 9.83
N PHE A 201 -0.96 -4.56 9.78
CA PHE A 201 -2.04 -3.67 10.19
C PHE A 201 -1.98 -3.32 11.68
N MET A 202 -1.75 -4.31 12.53
CA MET A 202 -1.76 -4.12 14.00
C MET A 202 -0.55 -3.33 14.49
N GLU A 203 0.64 -3.61 13.97
CA GLU A 203 1.90 -3.02 14.43
C GLU A 203 2.17 -1.65 13.79
N TYR A 204 1.95 -1.51 12.47
CA TYR A 204 2.35 -0.32 11.71
C TYR A 204 1.17 0.55 11.23
N LYS A 205 -0.06 0.15 11.54
CA LYS A 205 -1.27 0.89 11.15
C LYS A 205 -1.37 1.18 9.65
N SER A 206 -0.99 0.20 8.83
CA SER A 206 -1.03 0.34 7.36
C SER A 206 -2.45 0.43 6.83
N HIS A 207 -2.75 1.46 6.03
CA HIS A 207 -4.10 1.80 5.54
C HIS A 207 -4.12 2.19 4.06
N SER A 208 -3.53 1.40 3.18
CA SER A 208 -3.53 1.66 1.74
C SER A 208 -4.64 0.88 1.03
N LEU A 209 -5.17 1.43 -0.07
CA LEU A 209 -6.16 0.74 -0.90
C LEU A 209 -5.61 -0.58 -1.45
N TRP A 210 -4.35 -0.59 -1.88
CA TRP A 210 -3.68 -1.78 -2.39
C TRP A 210 -3.46 -2.83 -1.31
N PHE A 211 -3.09 -2.40 -0.11
CA PHE A 211 -2.93 -3.28 1.05
C PHE A 211 -4.22 -4.00 1.41
N TYR A 212 -5.34 -3.25 1.52
CA TYR A 212 -6.64 -3.87 1.79
C TYR A 212 -7.10 -4.79 0.66
N LEU A 213 -6.80 -4.45 -0.60
CA LEU A 213 -7.14 -5.29 -1.74
C LEU A 213 -6.43 -6.65 -1.66
N GLN A 214 -5.16 -6.70 -1.25
CA GLN A 214 -4.42 -7.95 -1.07
C GLN A 214 -5.07 -8.89 -0.04
N ALA A 215 -5.54 -8.35 1.08
CA ALA A 215 -6.26 -9.12 2.09
C ALA A 215 -7.67 -9.52 1.60
N PHE A 216 -8.39 -8.59 0.97
CA PHE A 216 -9.74 -8.83 0.49
C PHE A 216 -9.81 -9.91 -0.59
N ARG A 217 -8.83 -9.98 -1.48
CA ARG A 217 -8.72 -11.04 -2.49
C ARG A 217 -8.69 -12.43 -1.85
N CYS A 218 -8.00 -12.61 -0.72
CA CYS A 218 -8.00 -13.88 -0.01
C CYS A 218 -9.42 -14.31 0.42
N PHE A 219 -10.23 -13.36 0.91
CA PHE A 219 -11.60 -13.64 1.32
C PHE A 219 -12.54 -13.85 0.11
N LYS A 220 -12.35 -13.06 -0.97
CA LYS A 220 -13.13 -13.17 -2.20
C LYS A 220 -12.90 -14.50 -2.90
N GLU A 221 -11.65 -14.95 -2.99
CA GLU A 221 -11.26 -16.21 -3.65
C GLU A 221 -11.66 -17.44 -2.83
N LYS A 222 -11.59 -17.33 -1.51
CA LYS A 222 -11.96 -18.43 -0.59
C LYS A 222 -12.57 -17.86 0.69
N SER A 223 -13.89 -17.78 0.75
CA SER A 223 -14.63 -17.21 1.91
C SER A 223 -14.26 -17.89 3.22
N SER A 224 -13.94 -19.18 3.21
CA SER A 224 -13.49 -19.93 4.39
C SER A 224 -12.09 -19.56 4.89
N SER A 225 -11.34 -18.67 4.19
CA SER A 225 -10.10 -18.08 4.71
C SER A 225 -10.36 -17.05 5.80
N LEU A 226 -11.57 -16.46 5.84
CA LEU A 226 -12.06 -15.60 6.91
C LEU A 226 -12.40 -16.46 8.14
N LYS A 227 -11.47 -16.57 9.09
CA LYS A 227 -11.61 -17.45 10.27
C LYS A 227 -12.25 -16.77 11.48
N LYS A 228 -12.17 -15.47 11.56
CA LYS A 228 -12.64 -14.63 12.66
C LYS A 228 -13.12 -13.28 12.13
N LEU A 229 -13.81 -12.53 12.97
CA LEU A 229 -14.24 -11.15 12.68
C LEU A 229 -13.60 -10.19 13.69
N GLY A 230 -12.26 -10.15 13.66
CA GLY A 230 -11.46 -9.19 14.43
C GLY A 230 -11.38 -7.82 13.77
N GLN A 231 -10.64 -6.90 14.38
CA GLN A 231 -10.50 -5.53 13.90
C GLN A 231 -9.97 -5.45 12.46
N PHE A 232 -8.97 -6.27 12.13
CA PHE A 232 -8.38 -6.30 10.79
C PHE A 232 -9.39 -6.80 9.75
N GLU A 233 -10.02 -7.95 10.01
CA GLU A 233 -10.98 -8.56 9.09
C GLU A 233 -12.18 -7.64 8.83
N VAL A 234 -12.71 -7.01 9.86
CA VAL A 234 -13.82 -6.05 9.73
C VAL A 234 -13.42 -4.85 8.88
N GLN A 235 -12.19 -4.31 9.02
CA GLN A 235 -11.72 -3.22 8.16
C GLN A 235 -11.56 -3.65 6.70
N VAL A 236 -11.07 -4.87 6.44
CA VAL A 236 -10.99 -5.45 5.09
C VAL A 236 -12.39 -5.66 4.49
N LEU A 237 -13.36 -6.12 5.27
CA LEU A 237 -14.75 -6.27 4.82
C LEU A 237 -15.42 -4.91 4.56
N LEU A 238 -15.19 -3.90 5.40
CA LEU A 238 -15.63 -2.52 5.15
C LEU A 238 -15.07 -1.97 3.84
N PHE A 239 -13.80 -2.24 3.56
CA PHE A 239 -13.21 -1.90 2.27
C PHE A 239 -13.96 -2.59 1.13
N GLY A 240 -14.21 -3.90 1.23
CA GLY A 240 -14.95 -4.68 0.23
C GLY A 240 -16.36 -4.13 -0.04
N VAL A 241 -17.08 -3.77 1.01
CA VAL A 241 -18.41 -3.16 0.92
C VAL A 241 -18.36 -1.77 0.29
N LYS A 242 -17.42 -0.92 0.75
CA LYS A 242 -17.25 0.46 0.26
C LYS A 242 -17.01 0.52 -1.24
N TYR A 243 -16.20 -0.40 -1.76
CA TYR A 243 -15.86 -0.44 -3.18
C TYR A 243 -16.75 -1.40 -3.99
N LYS A 244 -17.75 -2.02 -3.33
CA LYS A 244 -18.72 -2.95 -3.94
C LYS A 244 -18.03 -4.18 -4.56
N LEU A 245 -17.03 -4.71 -3.86
CA LEU A 245 -16.27 -5.90 -4.25
C LEU A 245 -16.81 -7.19 -3.60
N MET A 246 -17.71 -7.06 -2.61
CA MET A 246 -18.29 -8.21 -1.90
C MET A 246 -18.97 -9.16 -2.87
N THR A 247 -18.78 -10.46 -2.66
CA THR A 247 -19.58 -11.50 -3.32
C THR A 247 -20.71 -11.97 -2.41
N LYS A 248 -21.75 -12.53 -3.00
CA LYS A 248 -22.88 -13.10 -2.24
C LYS A 248 -22.40 -14.19 -1.27
N GLU A 249 -21.48 -15.06 -1.73
CA GLU A 249 -20.91 -16.13 -0.91
C GLU A 249 -20.18 -15.57 0.32
N LEU A 250 -19.29 -14.57 0.12
CA LEU A 250 -18.58 -13.94 1.22
C LEU A 250 -19.51 -13.21 2.20
N ALA A 251 -20.56 -12.56 1.68
CA ALA A 251 -21.56 -11.90 2.51
C ALA A 251 -22.31 -12.89 3.42
N LEU A 252 -22.76 -14.01 2.87
CA LEU A 252 -23.41 -15.08 3.63
C LEU A 252 -22.46 -15.73 4.63
N TYR A 253 -21.21 -15.96 4.24
CA TYR A 253 -20.18 -16.50 5.14
C TYR A 253 -19.90 -15.55 6.32
N THR A 254 -19.81 -14.25 6.03
CA THR A 254 -19.62 -13.21 7.07
C THR A 254 -20.80 -13.17 8.04
N ALA A 255 -22.03 -13.25 7.53
CA ALA A 255 -23.26 -13.30 8.34
C ALA A 255 -23.27 -14.54 9.26
N ASN A 256 -22.89 -15.72 8.73
CA ASN A 256 -22.81 -16.93 9.52
C ASN A 256 -21.77 -16.82 10.66
N LEU A 257 -20.62 -16.21 10.42
CA LEU A 257 -19.65 -15.96 11.49
C LEU A 257 -20.17 -14.95 12.52
N ALA A 258 -20.84 -13.89 12.06
CA ALA A 258 -21.41 -12.86 12.94
C ALA A 258 -22.51 -13.43 13.85
N SER A 259 -23.35 -14.35 13.35
CA SER A 259 -24.41 -14.99 14.15
C SER A 259 -23.89 -15.84 15.32
N GLN A 260 -22.62 -16.22 15.30
CA GLN A 260 -21.95 -16.96 16.37
C GLN A 260 -21.35 -16.04 17.45
N MET A 261 -21.31 -14.72 17.20
CA MET A 261 -20.79 -13.75 18.15
C MET A 261 -21.87 -13.28 19.12
N LYS A 262 -21.50 -13.10 20.39
CA LYS A 262 -22.44 -12.56 21.40
C LYS A 262 -22.69 -11.05 21.19
N ASN A 263 -21.66 -10.34 20.79
CA ASN A 263 -21.71 -8.90 20.53
C ASN A 263 -20.74 -8.58 19.39
N PHE A 264 -21.07 -7.60 18.56
CA PHE A 264 -20.18 -7.07 17.54
C PHE A 264 -20.28 -5.53 17.49
N ASP A 265 -19.24 -4.91 16.94
CA ASP A 265 -19.12 -3.46 16.92
C ASP A 265 -19.95 -2.82 15.79
N LYS A 266 -20.04 -1.48 15.81
CA LYS A 266 -20.76 -0.69 14.80
C LYS A 266 -20.21 -0.92 13.39
N HIS A 267 -18.93 -1.25 13.25
CA HIS A 267 -18.32 -1.44 11.93
C HIS A 267 -18.79 -2.73 11.29
N LEU A 268 -18.84 -3.82 12.05
CA LEU A 268 -19.38 -5.09 11.57
C LEU A 268 -20.89 -4.97 11.27
N TYR A 269 -21.63 -4.26 12.13
CA TYR A 269 -23.03 -3.95 11.86
C TYR A 269 -23.20 -3.26 10.48
N ASN A 270 -22.40 -2.23 10.19
CA ASN A 270 -22.44 -1.53 8.91
C ASN A 270 -22.10 -2.46 7.72
N VAL A 271 -21.16 -3.39 7.89
CA VAL A 271 -20.84 -4.40 6.86
C VAL A 271 -22.08 -5.24 6.55
N LEU A 272 -22.72 -5.79 7.59
CA LEU A 272 -23.89 -6.66 7.43
C LEU A 272 -25.09 -5.91 6.79
N VAL A 273 -25.37 -4.69 7.25
CA VAL A 273 -26.42 -3.85 6.66
C VAL A 273 -26.17 -3.62 5.17
N LYS A 274 -24.94 -3.27 4.79
CA LYS A 274 -24.58 -3.06 3.38
C LYS A 274 -24.63 -4.36 2.56
N CYS A 275 -24.25 -5.49 3.14
CA CYS A 275 -24.39 -6.79 2.51
C CYS A 275 -25.88 -7.14 2.29
N TYR A 276 -26.75 -6.83 3.26
CA TYR A 276 -28.20 -7.01 3.11
C TYR A 276 -28.78 -6.11 2.01
N GLU A 277 -28.40 -4.82 1.98
CA GLU A 277 -28.80 -3.90 0.90
C GLU A 277 -28.38 -4.39 -0.51
N MET A 278 -27.26 -5.13 -0.61
CA MET A 278 -26.79 -5.65 -1.90
C MET A 278 -27.44 -6.95 -2.34
N TYR A 279 -27.81 -7.83 -1.39
CA TYR A 279 -28.19 -9.21 -1.71
C TYR A 279 -29.60 -9.62 -1.24
N ASP A 280 -30.23 -8.86 -0.34
CA ASP A 280 -31.56 -9.11 0.22
C ASP A 280 -31.77 -10.55 0.74
N GLU A 281 -30.78 -11.07 1.46
CA GLU A 281 -30.81 -12.44 1.97
C GLU A 281 -31.26 -12.48 3.43
N ALA A 282 -32.27 -13.31 3.71
CA ALA A 282 -32.84 -13.45 5.06
C ALA A 282 -31.78 -13.85 6.11
N MET A 283 -30.79 -14.67 5.75
CA MET A 283 -29.70 -15.07 6.63
C MET A 283 -28.86 -13.87 7.08
N ILE A 284 -28.63 -12.90 6.19
CA ILE A 284 -27.88 -11.67 6.55
C ILE A 284 -28.75 -10.82 7.48
N LEU A 285 -30.05 -10.68 7.18
CA LEU A 285 -30.97 -9.91 8.03
C LEU A 285 -31.04 -10.47 9.45
N THR A 286 -31.07 -11.80 9.61
CA THR A 286 -31.15 -12.44 10.93
C THR A 286 -29.85 -12.34 11.74
N SER A 287 -28.74 -11.99 11.10
CA SER A 287 -27.45 -11.79 11.75
C SER A 287 -27.18 -10.34 12.18
N ILE A 288 -28.07 -9.40 11.77
CA ILE A 288 -28.04 -7.97 12.15
C ILE A 288 -28.77 -7.79 13.49
#